data_26127c8b4612fa5971ffeda96c401a2f
#
_entry.id   26127c8b4612fa5971ffeda96c401a2f
#
_cell.length_a   1.000
_cell.length_b   1.000
_cell.length_c   1.000
_cell.angle_alpha   90.00
_cell.angle_beta   90.00
_cell.angle_gamma   90.00
#
_symmetry.space_group_name_H-M   'P 1'
#
loop_
_entity.id
_entity.type
_entity.pdbx_description
1 polymer ?
#
loop_
_entity_poly.entity_id
_entity_poly.type
_entity_poly.pdbx_seq_one_letter_code
_entity_poly.pdbx_strand_id
1 'polypeptide(L)'
;NQMDASDRLVVHPDLGLGICEISGQPRVKKNSVFRSEIADRIRRENLGEELRVLYVALTRAKEKLVLTGMIKDAQKTFSGYTGNVLPGKPVSYRQRIRAGSYLDWILPAMLSYPQKYTLDVVPPEKIVWEEVEQAADSRENYEELLQHIDHAKPELLQQYDQWFSYRYPYQSEAGKKSKYSVSELKHASLVLQYDRSEGEAVVPDFLQEDREVYVPDFAREEDREYPAAENVNQGAMRGTAVHRVMECLDFAAIADIDTSDAGAVSVFVKQELDRMLANGQLPGEWYALVIPEMIEAFVESPIAPRMAAAAVRGDLYRERPFVMQHQMEASGGTVLVQGIIDVFWMENDKIILLDYKTDRVKQAQELLMRYQTQLQLYADALSRVFSTDTKKMVAEEKLIYSFHLKEVVTL
;
A
#
# COMPACT_ATOMS: atom_id res chain seq x y z
N ASN A 1 -8.22 -8.37 -7.23
CA ASN A 1 -9.43 -7.59 -7.51
C ASN A 1 -10.53 -8.57 -7.93
N GLN A 2 -11.32 -9.05 -6.98
CA GLN A 2 -12.56 -9.75 -7.31
C GLN A 2 -13.54 -8.71 -7.87
N MET A 3 -13.88 -8.83 -9.15
CA MET A 3 -14.92 -7.98 -9.72
C MET A 3 -16.24 -8.32 -9.06
N ASP A 4 -16.91 -7.32 -8.48
CA ASP A 4 -18.21 -7.52 -7.84
C ASP A 4 -19.30 -7.67 -8.92
N ALA A 5 -19.85 -8.88 -9.01
CA ALA A 5 -20.96 -9.19 -9.92
C ALA A 5 -22.31 -8.56 -9.48
N SER A 6 -22.36 -7.97 -8.27
CA SER A 6 -23.55 -7.35 -7.69
C SER A 6 -23.74 -5.88 -8.09
N ASP A 7 -22.69 -5.21 -8.57
CA ASP A 7 -22.69 -3.79 -8.91
C ASP A 7 -23.70 -3.43 -10.01
N ARG A 8 -24.10 -2.16 -10.02
CA ARG A 8 -25.00 -1.61 -11.06
C ARG A 8 -24.39 -1.67 -12.44
N LEU A 9 -23.09 -1.57 -12.51
CA LEU A 9 -22.26 -1.63 -13.68
C LEU A 9 -21.32 -2.80 -13.52
N VAL A 10 -21.33 -3.76 -14.44
CA VAL A 10 -20.38 -4.88 -14.46
C VAL A 10 -19.53 -4.78 -15.72
N VAL A 11 -18.23 -5.00 -15.56
CA VAL A 11 -17.25 -4.93 -16.66
C VAL A 11 -16.55 -6.28 -16.78
N HIS A 12 -16.44 -6.79 -17.99
CA HIS A 12 -15.67 -8.00 -18.27
C HIS A 12 -14.73 -7.75 -19.44
N PRO A 13 -13.44 -8.15 -19.35
CA PRO A 13 -12.48 -7.88 -20.41
C PRO A 13 -12.90 -8.35 -21.81
N ASP A 14 -13.49 -9.54 -21.89
CA ASP A 14 -13.86 -10.14 -23.17
C ASP A 14 -15.31 -9.85 -23.59
N LEU A 15 -16.21 -9.61 -22.63
CA LEU A 15 -17.65 -9.42 -22.89
C LEU A 15 -18.05 -7.94 -22.86
N GLY A 16 -17.19 -7.04 -22.38
CA GLY A 16 -17.47 -5.61 -22.33
C GLY A 16 -18.30 -5.20 -21.11
N LEU A 17 -19.24 -4.28 -21.30
CA LEU A 17 -19.94 -3.55 -20.26
C LEU A 17 -21.40 -4.00 -20.11
N GLY A 18 -21.78 -4.39 -18.90
CA GLY A 18 -23.16 -4.73 -18.55
C GLY A 18 -23.81 -3.69 -17.64
N ILE A 19 -24.92 -3.10 -18.06
CA ILE A 19 -25.64 -2.04 -17.35
C ILE A 19 -27.02 -2.49 -16.90
N CYS A 20 -27.52 -1.88 -15.80
CA CYS A 20 -28.92 -1.99 -15.41
C CYS A 20 -29.78 -1.01 -16.22
N GLU A 21 -30.92 -1.45 -16.67
CA GLU A 21 -31.94 -0.62 -17.28
C GLU A 21 -32.84 -0.03 -16.19
N ILE A 22 -33.12 1.25 -16.27
CA ILE A 22 -34.08 1.92 -15.39
C ILE A 22 -35.24 2.33 -16.25
N SER A 23 -36.37 1.63 -16.12
CA SER A 23 -37.61 1.99 -16.84
C SER A 23 -38.37 3.08 -16.09
N GLY A 24 -39.06 3.95 -16.84
CA GLY A 24 -39.76 5.17 -16.44
C GLY A 24 -40.55 5.16 -15.13
N GLN A 25 -41.81 5.48 -15.13
CA GLN A 25 -42.65 5.47 -13.91
C GLN A 25 -43.45 4.15 -13.80
N PRO A 26 -43.40 3.43 -12.65
CA PRO A 26 -42.55 3.60 -11.49
C PRO A 26 -41.07 3.23 -11.81
N ARG A 27 -40.10 3.89 -11.19
CA ARG A 27 -38.67 3.62 -11.38
C ARG A 27 -38.32 2.19 -10.97
N VAL A 28 -38.48 1.26 -11.87
CA VAL A 28 -38.13 -0.16 -11.68
C VAL A 28 -36.77 -0.41 -12.30
N LYS A 29 -35.84 -0.90 -11.50
CA LYS A 29 -34.54 -1.41 -11.94
C LYS A 29 -34.71 -2.79 -12.53
N LYS A 30 -34.29 -2.98 -13.77
CA LYS A 30 -34.20 -4.31 -14.41
C LYS A 30 -32.74 -4.54 -14.83
N ASN A 31 -32.24 -5.71 -14.51
CA ASN A 31 -30.98 -6.15 -15.08
C ASN A 31 -31.19 -6.47 -16.56
N SER A 32 -30.39 -5.94 -17.45
CA SER A 32 -30.38 -6.41 -18.84
C SER A 32 -29.92 -7.86 -18.89
N VAL A 33 -30.38 -8.62 -19.89
CA VAL A 33 -29.95 -10.02 -20.11
C VAL A 33 -28.43 -10.07 -20.25
N PHE A 34 -27.87 -9.11 -20.96
CA PHE A 34 -26.43 -9.01 -21.18
C PHE A 34 -25.64 -8.76 -19.86
N ARG A 35 -26.12 -7.86 -19.00
CA ARG A 35 -25.55 -7.69 -17.67
C ARG A 35 -25.58 -8.96 -16.83
N SER A 36 -26.71 -9.67 -16.89
CA SER A 36 -26.85 -10.91 -16.12
C SER A 36 -25.89 -12.01 -16.61
N GLU A 37 -25.66 -12.10 -17.91
CA GLU A 37 -24.67 -13.04 -18.46
C GLU A 37 -23.24 -12.68 -18.09
N ILE A 38 -22.90 -11.39 -18.14
CA ILE A 38 -21.57 -10.91 -17.68
C ILE A 38 -21.37 -11.22 -16.19
N ALA A 39 -22.37 -10.92 -15.35
CA ALA A 39 -22.30 -11.20 -13.92
C ALA A 39 -22.17 -12.72 -13.64
N ASP A 40 -22.87 -13.57 -14.35
CA ASP A 40 -22.74 -15.02 -14.25
C ASP A 40 -21.36 -15.53 -14.74
N ARG A 41 -20.79 -14.88 -15.74
CA ARG A 41 -19.45 -15.19 -16.23
C ARG A 41 -18.39 -14.82 -15.18
N ILE A 42 -18.45 -13.62 -14.63
CA ILE A 42 -17.57 -13.15 -13.56
C ILE A 42 -17.66 -14.09 -12.35
N ARG A 43 -18.88 -14.45 -11.92
CA ARG A 43 -19.07 -15.36 -10.81
C ARG A 43 -18.43 -16.73 -11.05
N ARG A 44 -18.57 -17.29 -12.25
CA ARG A 44 -17.95 -18.58 -12.61
C ARG A 44 -16.42 -18.52 -12.60
N GLU A 45 -15.86 -17.43 -13.06
CA GLU A 45 -14.42 -17.20 -13.05
C GLU A 45 -13.87 -17.03 -11.62
N ASN A 46 -14.54 -16.22 -10.79
CA ASN A 46 -14.20 -16.09 -9.39
C ASN A 46 -14.25 -17.45 -8.65
N LEU A 47 -15.29 -18.24 -8.85
CA LEU A 47 -15.36 -19.60 -8.28
C LEU A 47 -14.24 -20.51 -8.79
N GLY A 48 -13.82 -20.35 -10.03
CA GLY A 48 -12.68 -21.07 -10.60
C GLY A 48 -11.36 -20.70 -9.91
N GLU A 49 -11.15 -19.42 -9.62
CA GLU A 49 -9.97 -18.96 -8.88
C GLU A 49 -10.00 -19.44 -7.42
N GLU A 50 -11.14 -19.37 -6.75
CA GLU A 50 -11.29 -19.91 -5.39
C GLU A 50 -10.97 -21.41 -5.33
N LEU A 51 -11.42 -22.20 -6.32
CA LEU A 51 -11.06 -23.61 -6.42
C LEU A 51 -9.56 -23.84 -6.63
N ARG A 52 -8.87 -22.96 -7.38
CA ARG A 52 -7.40 -23.03 -7.51
C ARG A 52 -6.71 -22.73 -6.21
N VAL A 53 -7.16 -21.72 -5.48
CA VAL A 53 -6.65 -21.39 -4.15
C VAL A 53 -6.84 -22.57 -3.20
N LEU A 54 -8.04 -23.16 -3.17
CA LEU A 54 -8.33 -24.35 -2.37
C LEU A 54 -7.41 -25.52 -2.75
N TYR A 55 -7.24 -25.79 -4.04
CA TYR A 55 -6.30 -26.83 -4.51
C TYR A 55 -4.89 -26.61 -4.00
N VAL A 56 -4.38 -25.38 -4.12
CA VAL A 56 -3.04 -25.05 -3.60
C VAL A 56 -2.97 -25.28 -2.10
N ALA A 57 -3.97 -24.87 -1.33
CA ALA A 57 -4.01 -25.06 0.12
C ALA A 57 -4.01 -26.56 0.49
N LEU A 58 -4.86 -27.36 -0.16
CA LEU A 58 -4.94 -28.81 0.09
C LEU A 58 -3.66 -29.57 -0.28
N THR A 59 -2.90 -29.08 -1.25
CA THR A 59 -1.67 -29.73 -1.71
C THR A 59 -0.41 -29.30 -0.96
N ARG A 60 -0.50 -28.37 0.01
CA ARG A 60 0.65 -27.91 0.81
C ARG A 60 1.04 -28.88 1.90
N ALA A 61 0.11 -29.65 2.42
CA ALA A 61 0.40 -30.62 3.46
C ALA A 61 1.27 -31.77 2.92
N LYS A 62 2.37 -32.10 3.62
CA LYS A 62 3.28 -33.18 3.25
C LYS A 62 2.86 -34.52 3.86
N GLU A 63 2.41 -34.51 5.11
CA GLU A 63 2.14 -35.75 5.89
C GLU A 63 0.67 -35.85 6.30
N LYS A 64 0.11 -34.79 6.89
CA LYS A 64 -1.26 -34.78 7.42
C LYS A 64 -1.96 -33.48 7.11
N LEU A 65 -3.19 -33.57 6.65
CA LEU A 65 -4.09 -32.43 6.41
C LEU A 65 -5.25 -32.51 7.38
N VAL A 66 -5.44 -31.47 8.17
CA VAL A 66 -6.60 -31.31 9.06
C VAL A 66 -7.38 -30.10 8.59
N LEU A 67 -8.67 -30.27 8.35
CA LEU A 67 -9.59 -29.22 7.94
C LEU A 67 -10.63 -29.04 9.04
N THR A 68 -10.84 -27.82 9.47
CA THR A 68 -11.87 -27.48 10.46
C THR A 68 -12.91 -26.56 9.82
N GLY A 69 -14.15 -26.68 10.27
CA GLY A 69 -15.23 -25.83 9.79
C GLY A 69 -16.43 -25.86 10.71
N MET A 70 -17.24 -24.83 10.68
CA MET A 70 -18.45 -24.72 11.47
C MET A 70 -19.68 -24.84 10.59
N ILE A 71 -20.65 -25.61 11.03
CA ILE A 71 -21.98 -25.75 10.43
C ILE A 71 -23.06 -25.61 11.49
N LYS A 72 -24.19 -24.99 11.13
CA LYS A 72 -25.28 -24.74 12.10
C LYS A 72 -26.03 -26.01 12.48
N ASP A 73 -26.19 -26.91 11.55
CA ASP A 73 -26.94 -28.16 11.72
C ASP A 73 -26.31 -29.22 10.83
N ALA A 74 -25.65 -30.18 11.47
CA ALA A 74 -24.95 -31.25 10.79
C ALA A 74 -25.89 -32.15 10.04
N GLN A 75 -27.02 -32.56 10.66
CA GLN A 75 -27.95 -33.49 10.07
C GLN A 75 -28.61 -32.91 8.81
N LYS A 76 -29.03 -31.65 8.86
CA LYS A 76 -29.62 -30.94 7.73
C LYS A 76 -28.60 -30.73 6.61
N THR A 77 -27.34 -30.36 6.97
CA THR A 77 -26.28 -30.14 6.00
C THR A 77 -25.94 -31.43 5.25
N PHE A 78 -25.69 -32.52 5.98
CA PHE A 78 -25.37 -33.81 5.34
C PHE A 78 -26.54 -34.37 4.52
N SER A 79 -27.78 -34.30 5.01
CA SER A 79 -28.93 -34.75 4.24
C SER A 79 -29.12 -33.95 2.94
N GLY A 80 -28.77 -32.68 2.93
CA GLY A 80 -28.76 -31.83 1.73
C GLY A 80 -27.78 -32.28 0.65
N TYR A 81 -26.68 -32.90 1.03
CA TYR A 81 -25.68 -33.41 0.08
C TYR A 81 -25.91 -34.85 -0.35
N THR A 82 -26.39 -35.73 0.54
CA THR A 82 -26.54 -37.19 0.27
C THR A 82 -27.39 -37.52 -0.95
N GLY A 83 -28.41 -36.72 -1.23
CA GLY A 83 -29.24 -36.90 -2.42
C GLY A 83 -28.59 -36.57 -3.76
N ASN A 84 -27.47 -35.87 -3.75
CA ASN A 84 -26.79 -35.38 -4.94
C ASN A 84 -25.36 -35.89 -5.13
N VAL A 85 -24.88 -36.70 -4.19
CA VAL A 85 -23.52 -37.27 -4.21
C VAL A 85 -23.59 -38.72 -4.65
N LEU A 86 -22.79 -39.06 -5.66
CA LEU A 86 -22.66 -40.43 -6.15
C LEU A 86 -21.32 -41.00 -5.67
N PRO A 87 -21.31 -42.14 -4.96
CA PRO A 87 -20.07 -42.78 -4.50
C PRO A 87 -19.05 -42.99 -5.64
N GLY A 88 -17.85 -42.62 -5.44
CA GLY A 88 -16.76 -42.76 -6.41
C GLY A 88 -16.84 -41.82 -7.62
N LYS A 89 -17.79 -40.88 -7.64
CA LYS A 89 -17.91 -39.88 -8.72
C LYS A 89 -17.48 -38.47 -8.25
N PRO A 90 -16.88 -37.65 -9.12
CA PRO A 90 -16.57 -36.27 -8.79
C PRO A 90 -17.83 -35.44 -8.53
N VAL A 91 -17.70 -34.41 -7.72
CA VAL A 91 -18.77 -33.45 -7.44
C VAL A 91 -19.27 -32.83 -8.74
N SER A 92 -20.58 -32.84 -8.92
CA SER A 92 -21.23 -32.40 -10.18
C SER A 92 -20.93 -30.91 -10.45
N TYR A 93 -20.93 -30.54 -11.75
CA TYR A 93 -20.75 -29.15 -12.16
C TYR A 93 -21.75 -28.21 -11.47
N ARG A 94 -23.03 -28.64 -11.40
CA ARG A 94 -24.09 -27.86 -10.78
C ARG A 94 -23.85 -27.59 -9.29
N GLN A 95 -23.31 -28.54 -8.55
CA GLN A 95 -22.95 -28.36 -7.15
C GLN A 95 -21.76 -27.40 -7.01
N ARG A 96 -20.75 -27.56 -7.86
CA ARG A 96 -19.56 -26.70 -7.83
C ARG A 96 -19.87 -25.23 -8.04
N ILE A 97 -20.73 -24.89 -9.01
CA ILE A 97 -21.07 -23.49 -9.31
C ILE A 97 -22.05 -22.85 -8.31
N ARG A 98 -22.68 -23.65 -7.45
CA ARG A 98 -23.63 -23.21 -6.41
C ARG A 98 -22.96 -23.07 -5.04
N ALA A 99 -21.71 -23.45 -4.92
CA ALA A 99 -20.99 -23.36 -3.68
C ALA A 99 -20.95 -21.90 -3.17
N GLY A 100 -21.25 -21.71 -1.90
CA GLY A 100 -21.14 -20.44 -1.18
C GLY A 100 -20.01 -20.45 -0.16
N SER A 101 -19.36 -21.60 0.05
CA SER A 101 -18.24 -21.78 0.96
C SER A 101 -17.33 -22.91 0.49
N TYR A 102 -16.11 -22.98 1.02
CA TYR A 102 -15.20 -24.10 0.76
C TYR A 102 -15.78 -25.44 1.22
N LEU A 103 -16.57 -25.46 2.29
CA LEU A 103 -17.24 -26.67 2.77
C LEU A 103 -18.23 -27.25 1.75
N ASP A 104 -18.85 -26.42 0.93
CA ASP A 104 -19.76 -26.88 -0.11
C ASP A 104 -19.05 -27.66 -1.24
N TRP A 105 -17.75 -27.57 -1.33
CA TRP A 105 -16.93 -28.40 -2.22
C TRP A 105 -16.33 -29.59 -1.50
N ILE A 106 -15.85 -29.39 -0.26
CA ILE A 106 -15.12 -30.39 0.52
C ILE A 106 -16.05 -31.50 1.00
N LEU A 107 -17.16 -31.15 1.65
CA LEU A 107 -18.07 -32.14 2.23
C LEU A 107 -18.66 -33.11 1.17
N PRO A 108 -19.19 -32.64 0.02
CA PRO A 108 -19.64 -33.55 -1.03
C PRO A 108 -18.53 -34.44 -1.60
N ALA A 109 -17.31 -33.91 -1.71
CA ALA A 109 -16.16 -34.68 -2.18
C ALA A 109 -15.78 -35.79 -1.18
N MET A 110 -15.79 -35.49 0.12
CA MET A 110 -15.57 -36.47 1.18
C MET A 110 -16.65 -37.55 1.19
N LEU A 111 -17.91 -37.17 1.08
CA LEU A 111 -19.02 -38.12 1.00
C LEU A 111 -18.95 -39.03 -0.23
N SER A 112 -18.36 -38.56 -1.33
CA SER A 112 -18.12 -39.37 -2.53
C SER A 112 -17.03 -40.45 -2.32
N TYR A 113 -16.09 -40.24 -1.40
CA TYR A 113 -14.91 -41.09 -1.15
C TYR A 113 -14.70 -41.34 0.34
N PRO A 114 -15.67 -41.91 1.07
CA PRO A 114 -15.64 -42.00 2.54
C PRO A 114 -14.43 -42.80 3.12
N GLN A 115 -13.84 -43.66 2.30
CA GLN A 115 -12.70 -44.46 2.76
C GLN A 115 -11.36 -43.68 2.84
N LYS A 116 -11.32 -42.50 2.27
CA LYS A 116 -10.09 -41.68 2.15
C LYS A 116 -9.95 -40.62 3.25
N TYR A 117 -11.00 -40.43 4.03
CA TYR A 117 -11.07 -39.33 5.00
C TYR A 117 -11.70 -39.79 6.31
N THR A 118 -11.29 -39.19 7.41
CA THR A 118 -11.95 -39.27 8.70
C THR A 118 -12.74 -37.98 8.88
N LEU A 119 -14.03 -38.08 9.25
CA LEU A 119 -14.89 -36.94 9.49
C LEU A 119 -15.48 -37.06 10.89
N ASP A 120 -15.12 -36.12 11.75
CA ASP A 120 -15.67 -35.99 13.09
C ASP A 120 -16.60 -34.78 13.16
N VAL A 121 -17.78 -34.98 13.73
CA VAL A 121 -18.71 -33.92 14.05
C VAL A 121 -18.72 -33.74 15.55
N VAL A 122 -18.13 -32.64 15.99
CA VAL A 122 -17.99 -32.32 17.40
C VAL A 122 -19.12 -31.36 17.80
N PRO A 123 -20.06 -31.78 18.67
CA PRO A 123 -21.10 -30.90 19.17
C PRO A 123 -20.49 -29.84 20.13
N PRO A 124 -21.07 -28.64 20.24
CA PRO A 124 -20.52 -27.56 21.08
C PRO A 124 -20.32 -27.96 22.54
N GLU A 125 -21.21 -28.77 23.07
CA GLU A 125 -21.17 -29.26 24.44
C GLU A 125 -19.89 -30.08 24.73
N LYS A 126 -19.45 -30.86 23.76
CA LYS A 126 -18.26 -31.69 23.89
C LYS A 126 -16.99 -30.84 23.93
N ILE A 127 -16.93 -29.75 23.17
CA ILE A 127 -15.77 -28.81 23.16
C ILE A 127 -15.61 -28.19 24.55
N VAL A 128 -16.71 -27.72 25.14
CA VAL A 128 -16.67 -27.10 26.48
C VAL A 128 -16.22 -28.10 27.55
N TRP A 129 -16.66 -29.34 27.50
CA TRP A 129 -16.25 -30.39 28.45
C TRP A 129 -14.78 -30.76 28.28
N GLU A 130 -14.30 -30.94 27.07
CA GLU A 130 -12.90 -31.21 26.77
C GLU A 130 -11.97 -30.08 27.24
N GLU A 131 -12.36 -28.82 27.09
CA GLU A 131 -11.59 -27.68 27.63
C GLU A 131 -11.53 -27.71 29.17
N VAL A 132 -12.63 -28.06 29.85
CA VAL A 132 -12.69 -28.15 31.30
C VAL A 132 -11.85 -29.35 31.80
N GLU A 133 -11.95 -30.51 31.14
CA GLU A 133 -11.14 -31.67 31.47
C GLU A 133 -9.64 -31.44 31.22
N GLN A 134 -9.27 -30.83 30.09
CA GLN A 134 -7.87 -30.47 29.80
C GLN A 134 -7.31 -29.44 30.79
N ALA A 135 -8.14 -28.52 31.26
CA ALA A 135 -7.73 -27.53 32.27
C ALA A 135 -7.53 -28.22 33.67
N ALA A 136 -8.33 -29.24 33.97
CA ALA A 136 -8.19 -30.04 35.19
C ALA A 136 -6.96 -30.94 35.10
N ASP A 137 -6.84 -31.71 34.02
CA ASP A 137 -5.69 -32.59 33.76
C ASP A 137 -4.36 -31.84 33.71
N SER A 138 -4.39 -30.60 33.17
CA SER A 138 -3.20 -29.75 33.15
C SER A 138 -2.73 -29.33 34.52
N ARG A 139 -3.64 -29.18 35.50
CA ARG A 139 -3.27 -28.87 36.89
C ARG A 139 -2.70 -30.10 37.60
N GLU A 140 -3.33 -31.26 37.44
CA GLU A 140 -2.82 -32.51 38.01
C GLU A 140 -1.46 -32.90 37.40
N ASN A 141 -1.32 -32.82 36.08
CA ASN A 141 -0.05 -33.05 35.40
C ASN A 141 1.05 -32.07 35.82
N TYR A 142 0.70 -30.82 36.12
CA TYR A 142 1.67 -29.82 36.57
C TYR A 142 2.21 -30.16 37.98
N GLU A 143 1.34 -30.58 38.88
CA GLU A 143 1.76 -31.02 40.24
C GLU A 143 2.57 -32.29 40.19
N GLU A 144 2.19 -33.25 39.34
CA GLU A 144 2.93 -34.50 39.11
C GLU A 144 4.29 -34.22 38.42
N LEU A 145 4.33 -33.31 37.48
CA LEU A 145 5.55 -32.84 36.82
C LEU A 145 6.52 -32.18 37.80
N LEU A 146 6.00 -31.35 38.72
CA LEU A 146 6.80 -30.72 39.77
C LEU A 146 7.42 -31.74 40.70
N GLN A 147 6.72 -32.84 41.05
CA GLN A 147 7.24 -33.93 41.86
C GLN A 147 8.33 -34.75 41.12
N HIS A 148 8.25 -34.82 39.79
CA HIS A 148 9.22 -35.57 38.99
C HIS A 148 10.44 -34.74 38.52
N ILE A 149 10.41 -33.43 38.64
CA ILE A 149 11.54 -32.54 38.27
C ILE A 149 12.79 -32.88 39.12
N ASP A 150 12.62 -33.22 40.40
CA ASP A 150 13.73 -33.59 41.28
C ASP A 150 14.42 -34.91 40.87
N HIS A 151 13.78 -35.71 40.03
CA HIS A 151 14.32 -36.99 39.53
C HIS A 151 14.72 -36.93 38.05
N ALA A 152 14.63 -35.77 37.42
CA ALA A 152 15.02 -35.62 36.03
C ALA A 152 16.54 -35.79 35.87
N LYS A 153 16.95 -36.50 34.82
CA LYS A 153 18.39 -36.68 34.53
C LYS A 153 19.06 -35.33 34.35
N PRO A 154 20.20 -35.08 35.05
CA PRO A 154 20.90 -33.79 34.98
C PRO A 154 21.22 -33.33 33.54
N GLU A 155 21.53 -34.30 32.67
CA GLU A 155 21.82 -34.06 31.26
C GLU A 155 20.60 -33.48 30.49
N LEU A 156 19.40 -33.96 30.83
CA LEU A 156 18.16 -33.49 30.21
C LEU A 156 17.80 -32.06 30.67
N LEU A 157 18.00 -31.79 31.97
CA LEU A 157 17.81 -30.46 32.54
C LEU A 157 18.76 -29.44 31.91
N GLN A 158 20.03 -29.82 31.72
CA GLN A 158 21.02 -28.98 31.09
C GLN A 158 20.69 -28.68 29.60
N GLN A 159 20.12 -29.69 28.91
CA GLN A 159 19.66 -29.53 27.53
C GLN A 159 18.45 -28.60 27.43
N TYR A 160 17.49 -28.72 28.35
CA TYR A 160 16.36 -27.79 28.43
C TYR A 160 16.83 -26.38 28.78
N ASP A 161 17.75 -26.23 29.74
CA ASP A 161 18.28 -24.93 30.12
C ASP A 161 18.99 -24.22 28.94
N GLN A 162 19.70 -24.97 28.11
CA GLN A 162 20.26 -24.47 26.86
C GLN A 162 19.17 -24.02 25.88
N TRP A 163 18.08 -24.75 25.73
CA TRP A 163 17.00 -24.38 24.81
C TRP A 163 16.21 -23.20 25.33
N PHE A 164 15.91 -23.10 26.59
CA PHE A 164 15.16 -22.00 27.20
C PHE A 164 16.04 -20.77 27.41
N SER A 165 17.33 -20.90 27.52
CA SER A 165 18.26 -19.76 27.60
C SER A 165 18.64 -19.21 26.21
N TYR A 166 18.27 -19.92 25.13
CA TYR A 166 18.53 -19.43 23.78
C TYR A 166 17.85 -18.08 23.57
N ARG A 167 18.66 -17.07 23.30
CA ARG A 167 18.19 -15.76 22.86
C ARG A 167 18.46 -15.60 21.37
N TYR A 168 17.44 -15.24 20.65
CA TYR A 168 17.59 -14.96 19.23
C TYR A 168 18.66 -13.86 19.02
N PRO A 169 19.75 -14.14 18.28
CA PRO A 169 20.87 -13.18 18.16
C PRO A 169 20.48 -11.84 17.57
N TYR A 170 19.39 -11.81 16.79
CA TYR A 170 18.87 -10.62 16.12
C TYR A 170 17.58 -10.10 16.78
N GLN A 171 17.42 -10.29 18.08
CA GLN A 171 16.20 -9.87 18.81
C GLN A 171 15.99 -8.36 18.72
N SER A 172 17.06 -7.56 18.63
CA SER A 172 17.00 -6.11 18.40
C SER A 172 16.45 -5.74 17.01
N GLU A 173 16.47 -6.68 16.08
CA GLU A 173 15.94 -6.53 14.71
C GLU A 173 14.50 -7.04 14.60
N ALA A 174 14.09 -7.92 15.53
CA ALA A 174 12.73 -8.45 15.58
C ALA A 174 11.75 -7.30 15.90
N GLY A 175 10.78 -7.07 15.02
CA GLY A 175 9.83 -5.97 15.15
C GLY A 175 10.19 -4.69 14.39
N LYS A 176 11.41 -4.58 13.85
CA LYS A 176 11.73 -3.49 12.92
C LYS A 176 11.09 -3.76 11.55
N LYS A 177 10.60 -2.70 10.92
CA LYS A 177 10.13 -2.81 9.54
C LYS A 177 11.30 -3.12 8.62
N SER A 178 11.13 -4.04 7.69
CA SER A 178 12.14 -4.33 6.66
C SER A 178 12.22 -3.26 5.58
N LYS A 179 11.21 -2.40 5.49
CA LYS A 179 11.05 -1.37 4.47
C LYS A 179 10.45 -0.09 5.07
N TYR A 180 11.07 1.04 4.78
CA TYR A 180 10.66 2.36 5.22
C TYR A 180 10.42 3.27 4.02
N SER A 181 9.45 4.19 4.13
CA SER A 181 9.36 5.32 3.23
C SER A 181 10.35 6.42 3.66
N VAL A 182 10.74 7.29 2.72
CA VAL A 182 11.57 8.46 3.04
C VAL A 182 10.90 9.36 4.07
N SER A 183 9.56 9.51 4.01
CA SER A 183 8.78 10.29 4.97
C SER A 183 8.86 9.70 6.39
N GLU A 184 8.79 8.38 6.55
CA GLU A 184 8.95 7.72 7.85
C GLU A 184 10.34 7.94 8.45
N LEU A 185 11.40 7.88 7.64
CA LEU A 185 12.77 8.15 8.10
C LEU A 185 12.98 9.63 8.45
N LYS A 186 12.39 10.55 7.70
CA LYS A 186 12.37 11.97 8.01
C LYS A 186 11.77 12.21 9.40
N HIS A 187 10.60 11.63 9.69
CA HIS A 187 9.97 11.74 11.01
C HIS A 187 10.85 11.17 12.13
N ALA A 188 11.43 10.00 11.92
CA ALA A 188 12.31 9.38 12.91
C ALA A 188 13.55 10.24 13.21
N SER A 189 14.16 10.86 12.20
CA SER A 189 15.32 11.73 12.38
C SER A 189 14.98 13.03 13.11
N LEU A 190 13.81 13.61 12.86
CA LEU A 190 13.33 14.80 13.57
C LEU A 190 13.05 14.50 15.05
N VAL A 191 12.39 13.40 15.36
CA VAL A 191 12.15 12.96 16.75
C VAL A 191 13.47 12.77 17.50
N LEU A 192 14.49 12.15 16.90
CA LEU A 192 15.80 11.95 17.51
C LEU A 192 16.57 13.26 17.73
N GLN A 193 16.36 14.29 16.89
CA GLN A 193 16.95 15.61 17.10
C GLN A 193 16.29 16.35 18.26
N TYR A 194 14.98 16.21 18.45
CA TYR A 194 14.25 16.81 19.57
C TYR A 194 14.55 16.14 20.91
N ASP A 195 14.72 14.82 20.93
CA ASP A 195 15.04 14.05 22.15
C ASP A 195 16.45 14.38 22.73
N ARG A 196 17.33 14.96 21.91
CA ARG A 196 18.65 15.44 22.33
C ARG A 196 18.66 16.86 22.93
N SER A 197 17.59 17.63 22.75
CA SER A 197 17.43 18.94 23.37
C SER A 197 16.52 18.78 24.60
N GLU A 198 17.10 18.81 25.81
CA GLU A 198 16.40 18.73 27.09
C GLU A 198 15.20 19.68 27.15
N GLY A 199 14.00 19.16 27.06
CA GLY A 199 12.74 19.88 27.24
C GLY A 199 11.55 18.98 26.87
N GLU A 200 10.50 19.05 27.67
CA GLU A 200 9.24 18.30 27.48
C GLU A 200 8.86 18.24 26.02
N ALA A 201 8.60 17.02 25.53
CA ALA A 201 8.24 16.73 24.15
C ALA A 201 6.87 17.34 23.77
N VAL A 202 6.83 18.64 23.61
CA VAL A 202 5.76 19.31 22.87
C VAL A 202 6.08 19.09 21.41
N VAL A 203 5.37 18.15 20.79
CA VAL A 203 5.43 17.97 19.32
C VAL A 203 4.96 19.29 18.70
N PRO A 204 5.83 20.05 18.02
CA PRO A 204 5.45 21.33 17.43
C PRO A 204 4.25 21.14 16.48
N ASP A 205 3.34 22.11 16.41
CA ASP A 205 2.13 22.05 15.56
C ASP A 205 2.44 21.72 14.10
N PHE A 206 3.61 22.11 13.58
CA PHE A 206 4.03 21.80 12.23
C PHE A 206 4.38 20.32 11.98
N LEU A 207 4.65 19.54 13.03
CA LEU A 207 4.85 18.09 12.94
C LEU A 207 3.52 17.32 13.00
N GLN A 208 2.45 17.97 13.41
CA GLN A 208 1.10 17.39 13.42
C GLN A 208 0.41 17.47 12.05
N GLU A 209 0.79 18.42 11.21
CA GLU A 209 0.22 18.61 9.87
C GLU A 209 0.72 17.60 8.84
N ASP A 210 1.88 16.99 9.03
CA ASP A 210 2.51 16.03 8.09
C ASP A 210 2.03 14.57 8.28
N ARG A 211 0.81 14.34 8.76
CA ARG A 211 0.20 13.00 8.80
C ARG A 211 -0.33 12.54 7.44
N GLU A 212 0.23 12.99 6.36
CA GLU A 212 0.00 12.37 5.07
C GLU A 212 0.83 11.09 4.95
N VAL A 213 0.24 9.99 5.35
CA VAL A 213 0.68 8.68 4.91
C VAL A 213 0.47 8.65 3.40
N TYR A 214 1.54 8.78 2.62
CA TYR A 214 1.49 8.43 1.21
C TYR A 214 1.11 6.95 1.12
N VAL A 215 -0.15 6.70 0.82
CA VAL A 215 -0.66 5.38 0.47
C VAL A 215 -0.55 5.26 -1.04
N PRO A 216 0.37 4.44 -1.57
CA PRO A 216 0.43 4.18 -3.01
C PRO A 216 -0.95 3.72 -3.50
N ASP A 217 -1.33 4.07 -4.73
CA ASP A 217 -2.66 3.76 -5.30
C ASP A 217 -3.04 2.27 -5.22
N PHE A 218 -2.07 1.36 -5.15
CA PHE A 218 -2.30 -0.08 -4.97
C PHE A 218 -2.66 -0.49 -3.53
N ALA A 219 -2.56 0.39 -2.54
CA ALA A 219 -2.82 0.12 -1.12
C ALA A 219 -4.03 0.92 -0.58
N ARG A 220 -4.79 1.59 -1.44
CA ARG A 220 -6.06 2.22 -1.05
C ARG A 220 -7.11 1.12 -0.92
N GLU A 221 -7.36 0.70 0.33
CA GLU A 221 -8.62 0.02 0.65
C GLU A 221 -9.74 1.07 0.56
N GLU A 222 -10.57 0.97 -0.46
CA GLU A 222 -11.88 1.61 -0.52
C GLU A 222 -12.70 1.03 0.64
N ASP A 223 -13.31 1.91 1.46
CA ASP A 223 -14.19 1.66 2.60
C ASP A 223 -13.56 1.81 4.01
N ARG A 224 -13.25 3.07 4.37
CA ARG A 224 -13.43 3.53 5.75
C ARG A 224 -14.03 4.92 5.76
N GLU A 225 -15.31 5.00 6.10
CA GLU A 225 -15.95 6.25 6.52
C GLU A 225 -15.26 6.77 7.78
N TYR A 226 -14.55 7.91 7.65
CA TYR A 226 -14.11 8.72 8.77
C TYR A 226 -14.97 9.98 8.87
N PRO A 227 -15.38 10.39 10.10
CA PRO A 227 -16.16 11.60 10.26
C PRO A 227 -15.35 12.85 9.90
N ALA A 228 -16.01 13.77 9.25
CA ALA A 228 -15.51 15.00 8.67
C ALA A 228 -14.61 15.83 9.60
N ALA A 229 -13.35 15.99 9.21
CA ALA A 229 -12.49 17.11 9.55
C ALA A 229 -12.31 17.97 8.30
N GLU A 230 -13.26 18.84 8.03
CA GLU A 230 -13.39 19.56 6.76
C GLU A 230 -12.28 20.59 6.45
N ASN A 231 -11.40 20.92 7.37
CA ASN A 231 -10.39 21.97 7.18
C ASN A 231 -8.93 21.51 7.05
N VAL A 232 -8.60 20.30 7.47
CA VAL A 232 -7.23 19.74 7.38
C VAL A 232 -6.95 19.18 5.98
N ASN A 233 -7.98 18.78 5.26
CA ASN A 233 -7.87 18.08 3.98
C ASN A 233 -7.58 18.99 2.78
N GLN A 234 -7.96 20.29 2.82
CA GLN A 234 -7.80 21.17 1.65
C GLN A 234 -6.34 21.59 1.39
N GLY A 235 -5.52 21.74 2.42
CA GLY A 235 -4.11 22.10 2.26
C GLY A 235 -3.32 20.98 1.60
N ALA A 236 -3.51 19.77 2.08
CA ALA A 236 -2.91 18.56 1.55
C ALA A 236 -3.35 18.27 0.10
N MET A 237 -4.66 18.35 -0.17
CA MET A 237 -5.18 18.20 -1.54
C MET A 237 -4.62 19.24 -2.51
N ARG A 238 -4.42 20.48 -2.04
CA ARG A 238 -3.76 21.52 -2.84
C ARG A 238 -2.31 21.17 -3.14
N GLY A 239 -1.56 20.66 -2.13
CA GLY A 239 -0.19 20.19 -2.33
C GLY A 239 -0.13 19.13 -3.43
N THR A 240 -0.95 18.10 -3.33
CA THR A 240 -1.06 17.03 -4.34
C THR A 240 -1.43 17.58 -5.73
N ALA A 241 -2.38 18.53 -5.81
CA ALA A 241 -2.77 19.16 -7.06
C ALA A 241 -1.60 19.92 -7.70
N VAL A 242 -0.81 20.66 -6.92
CA VAL A 242 0.38 21.39 -7.41
C VAL A 242 1.44 20.40 -7.91
N HIS A 243 1.78 19.34 -7.16
CA HIS A 243 2.70 18.32 -7.62
C HIS A 243 2.24 17.69 -8.94
N ARG A 244 0.94 17.39 -9.06
CA ARG A 244 0.38 16.87 -10.31
C ARG A 244 0.50 17.84 -11.49
N VAL A 245 0.32 19.12 -11.27
CA VAL A 245 0.58 20.14 -12.29
C VAL A 245 2.04 20.13 -12.71
N MET A 246 2.97 20.12 -11.75
CA MET A 246 4.42 20.10 -12.01
C MET A 246 4.87 18.81 -12.73
N GLU A 247 4.22 17.69 -12.43
CA GLU A 247 4.45 16.44 -13.15
C GLU A 247 4.03 16.54 -14.63
N CYS A 248 2.88 17.19 -14.92
CA CYS A 248 2.27 17.21 -16.25
C CYS A 248 2.62 18.44 -17.10
N LEU A 249 3.26 19.46 -16.51
CA LEU A 249 3.63 20.71 -17.19
C LEU A 249 4.58 20.43 -18.35
N ASP A 250 4.33 21.08 -19.50
CA ASP A 250 5.24 21.03 -20.65
C ASP A 250 6.41 21.99 -20.43
N PHE A 251 7.47 21.46 -19.80
CA PHE A 251 8.67 22.25 -19.55
C PHE A 251 9.41 22.65 -20.82
N ALA A 252 9.32 21.86 -21.89
CA ALA A 252 9.98 22.22 -23.14
C ALA A 252 9.35 23.48 -23.77
N ALA A 253 8.03 23.64 -23.63
CA ALA A 253 7.35 24.82 -24.14
C ALA A 253 7.71 26.11 -23.38
N ILE A 254 8.24 26.03 -22.16
CA ILE A 254 8.74 27.21 -21.43
C ILE A 254 9.96 27.83 -22.15
N ALA A 255 10.72 27.07 -22.91
CA ALA A 255 11.87 27.56 -23.67
C ALA A 255 11.47 28.56 -24.79
N ASP A 256 10.22 28.50 -25.23
CA ASP A 256 9.69 29.35 -26.31
C ASP A 256 8.98 30.62 -25.78
N ILE A 257 8.97 30.82 -24.45
CA ILE A 257 8.26 31.95 -23.81
C ILE A 257 9.27 32.92 -23.21
N ASP A 258 8.96 34.20 -23.31
CA ASP A 258 9.67 35.22 -22.52
C ASP A 258 9.18 35.15 -21.07
N THR A 259 9.94 34.47 -20.20
CA THR A 259 9.61 34.31 -18.78
C THR A 259 9.70 35.64 -18.00
N SER A 260 10.21 36.73 -18.59
CA SER A 260 10.20 38.06 -18.01
C SER A 260 8.92 38.83 -18.29
N ASP A 261 8.11 38.39 -19.25
CA ASP A 261 6.79 38.94 -19.56
C ASP A 261 5.70 38.19 -18.76
N ALA A 262 5.26 38.77 -17.66
CA ALA A 262 4.20 38.24 -16.82
C ALA A 262 2.90 37.93 -17.58
N GLY A 263 2.60 38.70 -18.65
CA GLY A 263 1.41 38.49 -19.49
C GLY A 263 1.55 37.21 -20.33
N ALA A 264 2.74 36.96 -20.90
CA ALA A 264 3.02 35.75 -21.66
C ALA A 264 3.01 34.50 -20.74
N VAL A 265 3.60 34.62 -19.54
CA VAL A 265 3.61 33.55 -18.51
C VAL A 265 2.18 33.22 -18.08
N SER A 266 1.33 34.19 -17.77
CA SER A 266 -0.04 33.93 -17.33
C SER A 266 -0.86 33.23 -18.41
N VAL A 267 -0.73 33.67 -19.69
CA VAL A 267 -1.38 32.98 -20.81
C VAL A 267 -0.94 31.55 -20.96
N PHE A 268 0.36 31.28 -20.86
CA PHE A 268 0.92 29.94 -20.93
C PHE A 268 0.39 29.05 -19.81
N VAL A 269 0.50 29.48 -18.55
CA VAL A 269 0.06 28.70 -17.39
C VAL A 269 -1.43 28.35 -17.50
N LYS A 270 -2.26 29.29 -17.91
CA LYS A 270 -3.69 29.06 -18.14
C LYS A 270 -3.91 28.01 -19.22
N GLN A 271 -3.24 28.13 -20.36
CA GLN A 271 -3.35 27.15 -21.45
C GLN A 271 -2.93 25.75 -21.02
N GLU A 272 -1.87 25.63 -20.24
CA GLU A 272 -1.39 24.36 -19.72
C GLU A 272 -2.37 23.73 -18.73
N LEU A 273 -2.91 24.50 -17.80
CA LEU A 273 -3.94 24.02 -16.87
C LEU A 273 -5.20 23.55 -17.61
N ASP A 274 -5.65 24.32 -18.60
CA ASP A 274 -6.82 23.98 -19.42
C ASP A 274 -6.53 22.72 -20.28
N ARG A 275 -5.31 22.58 -20.81
CA ARG A 275 -4.84 21.38 -21.53
C ARG A 275 -4.86 20.15 -20.63
N MET A 276 -4.33 20.27 -19.42
CA MET A 276 -4.30 19.17 -18.45
C MET A 276 -5.71 18.74 -18.05
N LEU A 277 -6.62 19.68 -17.84
CA LEU A 277 -8.01 19.40 -17.54
C LEU A 277 -8.71 18.70 -18.72
N ALA A 278 -8.55 19.21 -19.93
CA ALA A 278 -9.16 18.65 -21.14
C ALA A 278 -8.67 17.22 -21.44
N ASN A 279 -7.40 16.93 -21.15
CA ASN A 279 -6.78 15.60 -21.34
C ASN A 279 -7.01 14.65 -20.16
N GLY A 280 -7.73 15.06 -19.11
CA GLY A 280 -7.96 14.25 -17.92
C GLY A 280 -6.69 14.01 -17.06
N GLN A 281 -5.62 14.77 -17.30
CA GLN A 281 -4.38 14.72 -16.52
C GLN A 281 -4.52 15.40 -15.16
N LEU A 282 -5.39 16.41 -15.07
CA LEU A 282 -5.74 17.11 -13.84
C LEU A 282 -7.26 16.98 -13.61
N PRO A 283 -7.72 16.26 -12.56
CA PRO A 283 -9.13 16.16 -12.22
C PRO A 283 -9.75 17.54 -11.94
N GLY A 284 -11.03 17.74 -12.28
CA GLY A 284 -11.70 19.03 -12.09
C GLY A 284 -11.70 19.54 -10.64
N GLU A 285 -11.77 18.63 -9.67
CA GLU A 285 -11.66 18.95 -8.24
C GLU A 285 -10.28 19.54 -7.90
N TRP A 286 -9.22 18.99 -8.46
CA TRP A 286 -7.85 19.48 -8.27
C TRP A 286 -7.58 20.76 -9.05
N TYR A 287 -8.14 20.89 -10.26
CA TYR A 287 -8.06 22.14 -11.04
C TYR A 287 -8.58 23.33 -10.23
N ALA A 288 -9.69 23.16 -9.51
CA ALA A 288 -10.28 24.21 -8.66
C ALA A 288 -9.41 24.55 -7.43
N LEU A 289 -8.51 23.69 -7.02
CA LEU A 289 -7.61 23.91 -5.87
C LEU A 289 -6.28 24.56 -6.26
N VAL A 290 -5.89 24.48 -7.54
CA VAL A 290 -4.65 25.10 -8.04
C VAL A 290 -4.81 26.62 -8.06
N ILE A 291 -3.81 27.31 -7.56
CA ILE A 291 -3.69 28.77 -7.61
C ILE A 291 -2.72 29.09 -8.76
N PRO A 292 -3.20 29.59 -9.93
CA PRO A 292 -2.35 29.81 -11.10
C PRO A 292 -1.12 30.67 -10.82
N GLU A 293 -1.23 31.68 -9.95
CA GLU A 293 -0.16 32.59 -9.57
C GLU A 293 1.02 31.90 -8.85
N MET A 294 0.78 30.69 -8.31
CA MET A 294 1.88 29.86 -7.74
C MET A 294 2.70 29.24 -8.86
N ILE A 295 2.05 28.77 -9.91
CA ILE A 295 2.71 28.17 -11.07
C ILE A 295 3.39 29.26 -11.92
N GLU A 296 2.74 30.42 -12.09
CA GLU A 296 3.31 31.59 -12.76
C GLU A 296 4.64 32.00 -12.10
N ALA A 297 4.64 32.15 -10.77
CA ALA A 297 5.84 32.49 -10.02
C ALA A 297 6.96 31.44 -10.16
N PHE A 298 6.60 30.16 -10.34
CA PHE A 298 7.58 29.13 -10.65
C PHE A 298 8.17 29.32 -12.06
N VAL A 299 7.33 29.56 -13.07
CA VAL A 299 7.77 29.77 -14.46
C VAL A 299 8.64 31.00 -14.60
N GLU A 300 8.38 32.06 -13.81
CA GLU A 300 9.21 33.27 -13.74
C GLU A 300 10.52 33.08 -12.98
N SER A 301 10.66 31.97 -12.21
CA SER A 301 11.82 31.72 -11.38
C SER A 301 13.07 31.36 -12.21
N PRO A 302 14.28 31.63 -11.68
CA PRO A 302 15.53 31.29 -12.39
C PRO A 302 15.74 29.80 -12.67
N ILE A 303 14.98 28.93 -11.99
CA ILE A 303 15.10 27.47 -12.16
C ILE A 303 14.33 26.97 -13.39
N ALA A 304 13.24 27.63 -13.76
CA ALA A 304 12.38 27.18 -14.84
C ALA A 304 13.11 27.15 -16.21
N PRO A 305 13.89 28.13 -16.63
CA PRO A 305 14.68 28.04 -17.86
C PRO A 305 15.71 26.90 -17.86
N ARG A 306 16.33 26.59 -16.70
CA ARG A 306 17.27 25.46 -16.57
C ARG A 306 16.54 24.12 -16.81
N MET A 307 15.37 23.96 -16.22
CA MET A 307 14.52 22.79 -16.41
C MET A 307 13.98 22.70 -17.84
N ALA A 308 13.59 23.82 -18.44
CA ALA A 308 13.18 23.89 -19.82
C ALA A 308 14.28 23.39 -20.77
N ALA A 309 15.49 23.89 -20.59
CA ALA A 309 16.66 23.47 -21.37
C ALA A 309 16.94 21.95 -21.20
N ALA A 310 16.78 21.42 -19.98
CA ALA A 310 16.92 19.99 -19.73
C ALA A 310 15.79 19.18 -20.38
N ALA A 311 14.55 19.69 -20.38
CA ALA A 311 13.41 19.05 -21.03
C ALA A 311 13.61 18.96 -22.55
N VAL A 312 14.08 20.02 -23.18
CA VAL A 312 14.39 20.04 -24.63
C VAL A 312 15.47 19.02 -24.99
N ARG A 313 16.46 18.79 -24.11
CA ARG A 313 17.49 17.77 -24.32
C ARG A 313 17.01 16.34 -24.01
N GLY A 314 15.86 16.18 -23.34
CA GLY A 314 15.38 14.88 -22.87
C GLY A 314 16.04 14.40 -21.56
N ASP A 315 16.67 15.31 -20.83
CA ASP A 315 17.42 15.03 -19.59
C ASP A 315 16.66 15.40 -18.31
N LEU A 316 15.38 15.77 -18.41
CA LEU A 316 14.51 16.10 -17.31
C LEU A 316 13.70 14.88 -16.87
N TYR A 317 13.88 14.43 -15.63
CA TYR A 317 13.22 13.27 -15.05
C TYR A 317 12.29 13.71 -13.94
N ARG A 318 11.02 13.29 -13.99
CA ARG A 318 9.97 13.69 -13.04
C ARG A 318 9.34 12.46 -12.40
N GLU A 319 8.89 12.58 -11.15
CA GLU A 319 8.16 11.56 -10.38
C GLU A 319 8.80 10.16 -10.52
N ARG A 320 10.11 10.08 -10.21
CA ARG A 320 10.86 8.83 -10.36
C ARG A 320 10.87 8.03 -9.07
N PRO A 321 10.20 6.86 -9.04
CA PRO A 321 10.25 5.98 -7.88
C PRO A 321 11.63 5.34 -7.75
N PHE A 322 12.08 5.15 -6.51
CA PHE A 322 13.30 4.41 -6.21
C PHE A 322 13.12 3.49 -5.00
N VAL A 323 13.94 2.46 -4.95
CA VAL A 323 14.15 1.61 -3.77
C VAL A 323 15.66 1.43 -3.61
N MET A 324 16.18 1.71 -2.43
CA MET A 324 17.60 1.53 -2.14
C MET A 324 17.79 0.87 -0.78
N GLN A 325 18.93 0.22 -0.62
CA GLN A 325 19.39 -0.30 0.64
C GLN A 325 20.07 0.84 1.43
N HIS A 326 19.68 1.01 2.69
CA HIS A 326 20.22 2.05 3.57
C HIS A 326 20.67 1.43 4.89
N GLN A 327 21.87 1.82 5.36
CA GLN A 327 22.37 1.42 6.66
C GLN A 327 21.85 2.37 7.74
N MET A 328 21.21 1.81 8.75
CA MET A 328 20.73 2.56 9.90
C MET A 328 21.88 2.76 10.88
N GLU A 329 22.33 4.00 11.08
CA GLU A 329 23.47 4.34 11.98
C GLU A 329 23.22 3.86 13.42
N ALA A 330 21.98 3.94 13.89
CA ALA A 330 21.64 3.60 15.28
C ALA A 330 21.67 2.10 15.61
N SER A 331 21.52 1.21 14.61
CA SER A 331 21.38 -0.23 14.85
C SER A 331 22.36 -1.09 14.06
N GLY A 332 23.13 -0.49 13.15
CA GLY A 332 24.04 -1.23 12.24
C GLY A 332 23.32 -2.13 11.25
N GLY A 333 21.98 -2.20 11.30
CA GLY A 333 21.15 -3.01 10.41
C GLY A 333 20.92 -2.32 9.08
N THR A 334 20.62 -3.12 8.06
CA THR A 334 20.31 -2.63 6.72
C THR A 334 18.82 -2.73 6.47
N VAL A 335 18.21 -1.66 5.99
CA VAL A 335 16.79 -1.57 5.65
C VAL A 335 16.61 -1.14 4.21
N LEU A 336 15.46 -1.46 3.62
CA LEU A 336 15.06 -0.93 2.33
C LEU A 336 14.37 0.42 2.53
N VAL A 337 14.79 1.42 1.76
CA VAL A 337 14.17 2.74 1.71
C VAL A 337 13.56 2.95 0.35
N GLN A 338 12.31 3.36 0.31
CA GLN A 338 11.58 3.70 -0.91
C GLN A 338 11.11 5.14 -0.88
N GLY A 339 11.04 5.76 -2.05
CA GLY A 339 10.52 7.10 -2.23
C GLY A 339 10.25 7.41 -3.69
N ILE A 340 9.71 8.58 -3.92
CA ILE A 340 9.54 9.16 -5.26
C ILE A 340 10.28 10.48 -5.26
N ILE A 341 11.13 10.69 -6.26
CA ILE A 341 11.86 11.93 -6.47
C ILE A 341 11.02 12.82 -7.39
N ASP A 342 10.65 13.99 -6.92
CA ASP A 342 9.78 14.92 -7.66
C ASP A 342 10.39 15.27 -9.02
N VAL A 343 11.61 15.79 -9.02
CA VAL A 343 12.32 16.11 -10.26
C VAL A 343 13.84 16.15 -10.09
N PHE A 344 14.53 15.67 -11.09
CA PHE A 344 15.97 15.88 -11.25
C PHE A 344 16.33 15.96 -12.74
N TRP A 345 17.46 16.56 -13.03
CA TRP A 345 17.96 16.64 -14.41
C TRP A 345 19.48 16.61 -14.45
N MET A 346 20.01 16.40 -15.67
CA MET A 346 21.44 16.43 -15.93
C MET A 346 21.82 17.81 -16.50
N GLU A 347 22.83 18.43 -15.91
CA GLU A 347 23.38 19.70 -16.36
C GLU A 347 24.91 19.67 -16.26
N ASN A 348 25.61 19.77 -17.37
CA ASN A 348 27.07 19.71 -17.44
C ASN A 348 27.68 18.49 -16.72
N ASP A 349 27.11 17.31 -16.97
CA ASP A 349 27.52 16.05 -16.30
C ASP A 349 27.29 16.00 -14.79
N LYS A 350 26.46 16.87 -14.24
CA LYS A 350 26.10 16.96 -12.83
C LYS A 350 24.62 16.68 -12.67
N ILE A 351 24.25 16.06 -11.55
CA ILE A 351 22.86 15.83 -11.19
C ILE A 351 22.38 17.05 -10.37
N ILE A 352 21.30 17.67 -10.82
CA ILE A 352 20.58 18.69 -10.09
C ILE A 352 19.28 18.07 -9.60
N LEU A 353 19.06 18.12 -8.30
CA LEU A 353 17.89 17.60 -7.61
C LEU A 353 17.01 18.76 -7.13
N LEU A 354 15.73 18.73 -7.42
CA LEU A 354 14.76 19.71 -6.94
C LEU A 354 13.53 18.98 -6.37
N ASP A 355 13.08 19.45 -5.22
CA ASP A 355 11.92 18.94 -4.50
C ASP A 355 10.93 20.11 -4.33
N TYR A 356 9.64 19.85 -4.60
CA TYR A 356 8.59 20.87 -4.52
C TYR A 356 7.94 20.90 -3.15
N LYS A 357 7.74 22.08 -2.58
CA LYS A 357 7.07 22.24 -1.29
C LYS A 357 6.04 23.34 -1.29
N THR A 358 4.84 23.00 -0.84
CA THR A 358 3.69 23.91 -0.70
C THR A 358 3.46 24.35 0.74
N ASP A 359 4.34 23.93 1.67
CA ASP A 359 4.26 24.25 3.09
C ASP A 359 4.26 25.74 3.35
N ARG A 360 3.44 26.18 4.30
CA ARG A 360 3.45 27.54 4.82
C ARG A 360 4.57 27.71 5.84
N VAL A 361 5.66 28.30 5.44
CA VAL A 361 6.82 28.59 6.29
C VAL A 361 7.08 30.09 6.30
N LYS A 362 7.70 30.57 7.38
CA LYS A 362 8.08 31.99 7.50
C LYS A 362 9.46 32.27 6.92
N GLN A 363 10.33 31.27 6.93
CA GLN A 363 11.73 31.40 6.52
C GLN A 363 12.21 30.15 5.79
N ALA A 364 13.10 30.32 4.83
CA ALA A 364 13.73 29.23 4.07
C ALA A 364 14.46 28.21 4.95
N GLN A 365 15.02 28.65 6.08
CA GLN A 365 15.74 27.81 7.04
C GLN A 365 14.86 26.69 7.62
N GLU A 366 13.56 26.95 7.80
CA GLU A 366 12.61 25.95 8.30
C GLU A 366 12.45 24.79 7.31
N LEU A 367 12.43 25.07 6.00
CA LEU A 367 12.37 24.04 4.96
C LEU A 367 13.64 23.19 4.96
N LEU A 368 14.80 23.82 5.05
CA LEU A 368 16.06 23.07 5.10
C LEU A 368 16.09 22.10 6.27
N MET A 369 15.76 22.56 7.48
CA MET A 369 15.71 21.70 8.65
C MET A 369 14.72 20.53 8.49
N ARG A 370 13.56 20.78 7.88
CA ARG A 370 12.52 19.74 7.70
C ARG A 370 12.87 18.72 6.63
N TYR A 371 13.54 19.12 5.55
CA TYR A 371 13.66 18.32 4.33
C TYR A 371 15.10 17.87 4.03
N GLN A 372 16.09 18.26 4.82
CA GLN A 372 17.49 17.89 4.65
C GLN A 372 17.69 16.37 4.52
N THR A 373 17.12 15.59 5.42
CA THR A 373 17.22 14.13 5.40
C THR A 373 16.60 13.55 4.13
N GLN A 374 15.46 14.07 3.69
CA GLN A 374 14.81 13.64 2.46
C GLN A 374 15.68 13.89 1.23
N LEU A 375 16.18 15.13 1.08
CA LEU A 375 17.06 15.50 -0.03
C LEU A 375 18.35 14.69 -0.04
N GLN A 376 18.91 14.38 1.14
CA GLN A 376 20.11 13.55 1.22
C GLN A 376 19.83 12.12 0.75
N LEU A 377 18.71 11.50 1.18
CA LEU A 377 18.31 10.16 0.73
C LEU A 377 18.06 10.11 -0.78
N TYR A 378 17.45 11.16 -1.34
CA TYR A 378 17.24 11.27 -2.78
C TYR A 378 18.57 11.41 -3.54
N ALA A 379 19.47 12.24 -3.04
CA ALA A 379 20.80 12.42 -3.61
C ALA A 379 21.63 11.12 -3.57
N ASP A 380 21.55 10.36 -2.47
CA ASP A 380 22.20 9.06 -2.33
C ASP A 380 21.63 8.03 -3.30
N ALA A 381 20.31 8.02 -3.48
CA ALA A 381 19.67 7.14 -4.45
C ALA A 381 20.14 7.45 -5.88
N LEU A 382 20.12 8.72 -6.28
CA LEU A 382 20.57 9.15 -7.60
C LEU A 382 22.06 8.84 -7.81
N SER A 383 22.90 9.12 -6.81
CA SER A 383 24.33 8.83 -6.87
C SER A 383 24.60 7.35 -7.11
N ARG A 384 23.83 6.45 -6.49
CA ARG A 384 23.99 5.00 -6.69
C ARG A 384 23.53 4.54 -8.08
N VAL A 385 22.46 5.13 -8.61
CA VAL A 385 21.91 4.76 -9.92
C VAL A 385 22.80 5.25 -11.05
N PHE A 386 23.32 6.47 -10.96
CA PHE A 386 24.08 7.10 -12.04
C PHE A 386 25.58 6.94 -11.95
N SER A 387 26.13 6.47 -10.80
CA SER A 387 27.55 6.15 -10.71
C SER A 387 27.88 4.84 -11.43
N THR A 388 28.99 4.84 -12.14
CA THR A 388 29.62 3.66 -12.73
C THR A 388 30.94 3.37 -12.07
N ASP A 389 31.56 2.23 -12.35
CA ASP A 389 32.88 1.85 -11.83
C ASP A 389 33.96 2.89 -12.17
N THR A 390 33.76 3.63 -13.27
CA THR A 390 34.73 4.60 -13.79
C THR A 390 34.40 6.06 -13.48
N LYS A 391 33.13 6.37 -13.20
CA LYS A 391 32.66 7.75 -12.93
C LYS A 391 31.70 7.78 -11.75
N LYS A 392 32.13 8.44 -10.68
CA LYS A 392 31.26 8.70 -9.52
C LYS A 392 30.39 9.92 -9.81
N MET A 393 29.09 9.74 -9.83
CA MET A 393 28.10 10.81 -9.99
C MET A 393 27.55 11.20 -8.61
N VAL A 394 27.44 12.49 -8.36
CA VAL A 394 26.89 13.02 -7.11
C VAL A 394 25.86 14.10 -7.46
N ALA A 395 24.77 14.17 -6.69
CA ALA A 395 23.87 15.31 -6.78
C ALA A 395 24.55 16.55 -6.24
N GLU A 396 24.97 17.44 -7.15
CA GLU A 396 25.78 18.61 -6.80
C GLU A 396 24.93 19.74 -6.20
N GLU A 397 23.75 19.97 -6.78
CA GLU A 397 22.78 20.89 -6.23
C GLU A 397 21.59 20.12 -5.71
N LYS A 398 21.22 20.41 -4.45
CA LYS A 398 20.01 19.89 -3.80
C LYS A 398 19.14 21.09 -3.47
N LEU A 399 18.04 21.21 -4.15
CA LEU A 399 17.20 22.39 -4.17
C LEU A 399 15.79 22.06 -3.65
N ILE A 400 15.16 23.04 -3.00
CA ILE A 400 13.75 23.04 -2.69
C ILE A 400 13.14 24.25 -3.38
N TYR A 401 12.08 24.07 -4.15
CA TYR A 401 11.25 25.19 -4.57
C TYR A 401 10.06 25.34 -3.64
N SER A 402 10.01 26.48 -2.95
CA SER A 402 8.89 26.80 -2.07
C SER A 402 7.83 27.58 -2.83
N PHE A 403 6.67 26.98 -3.04
CA PHE A 403 5.53 27.70 -3.66
C PHE A 403 4.95 28.78 -2.76
N HIS A 404 5.19 28.69 -1.43
CA HIS A 404 4.73 29.72 -0.50
C HIS A 404 5.66 30.95 -0.50
N LEU A 405 6.97 30.72 -0.44
CA LEU A 405 7.96 31.79 -0.45
C LEU A 405 8.26 32.28 -1.88
N LYS A 406 7.88 31.51 -2.91
CA LYS A 406 8.16 31.77 -4.35
C LYS A 406 9.66 31.87 -4.64
N GLU A 407 10.47 31.04 -3.97
CA GLU A 407 11.94 31.07 -4.10
C GLU A 407 12.52 29.67 -4.12
N VAL A 408 13.75 29.58 -4.66
CA VAL A 408 14.58 28.38 -4.63
C VAL A 408 15.49 28.42 -3.41
N VAL A 409 15.46 27.39 -2.59
CA VAL A 409 16.29 27.22 -1.41
C VAL A 409 17.32 26.13 -1.67
N THR A 410 18.60 26.44 -1.47
CA THR A 410 19.71 25.50 -1.68
C THR A 410 20.16 24.90 -0.35
N LEU A 411 20.39 23.56 -0.35
CA LEU A 411 20.90 22.80 0.80
C LEU A 411 22.41 22.84 0.84
#